data_fc4c35cd76262785d480959d4c05c519
#
_entry.id   fc4c35cd76262785d480959d4c05c519
#
_cell.length_a   1.000
_cell.length_b   1.000
_cell.length_c   1.000
_cell.angle_alpha   90.00
_cell.angle_beta   90.00
_cell.angle_gamma   90.00
#
_symmetry.space_group_name_H-M   'P 1'
#
loop_
_entity.id
_entity.type
_entity.pdbx_description
1 polymer ?
#
loop_
_entity_poly.entity_id
_entity_poly.type
_entity_poly.pdbx_seq_one_letter_code
_entity_poly.pdbx_strand_id
1 'polypeptide(L)'
;MENKMFCFQCEQTAGCSGCTGKVGVCGKNADVAALQDKLTGELIGLVRATGDVVPTGNVLKLIIEGLFTTLTNVSFNEQTLNELIEKVCTERERLVPQCFACASPCGTNNEYDLSHIWTDNEDIRSLKSLILFGIRGMAAYAYHAMVLGYTNDEVSHFFVKALFALGEDWEMDKLLPIVMELGKVNLVCMEMLDKANTETYGTPTPTTIDLKVEKGPFIIISGHDLLDLKLLLEQTKDKNINIYTHGEMLPAHGYPELKKYRHLKGNFGTAWQNQQKEFANVPAPILFTTNCLMPPKDSYSDRVFTTEVVSYPKITHIGDDKDFTPIIEKALELGGYDEDKQFTGINGGTSVTTGFGHGTILSVADKVIDAVKSGDIKHFFLVGGCDGARAGRNYYTDFVKQTPDDTIILTLACGKYRFNDLDLGTIGGLPRIMDMGQCNDAYGAIKVAIALAEAFECEVNELPLSMILSWYEQKAVCILLTLLHLGIKNIRLGPTLPAFISTNVLGYLVENYNIAKITTPEEDLKNILG
;
A
#
# COMPACT_ATOMS: atom_id res chain seq x y z
N MET A 1 -25.94 -7.54 -23.47
CA MET A 1 -25.09 -8.65 -23.00
C MET A 1 -24.61 -8.26 -21.61
N GLU A 2 -24.79 -9.09 -20.58
CA GLU A 2 -24.22 -8.79 -19.26
C GLU A 2 -22.69 -8.73 -19.41
N ASN A 3 -22.05 -7.63 -18.96
CA ASN A 3 -20.62 -7.49 -18.97
C ASN A 3 -20.00 -8.57 -18.07
N LYS A 4 -19.11 -9.37 -18.63
CA LYS A 4 -18.29 -10.31 -17.86
C LYS A 4 -17.02 -9.60 -17.47
N MET A 5 -16.67 -9.62 -16.18
CA MET A 5 -15.40 -9.07 -15.74
C MET A 5 -14.27 -10.08 -15.89
N PHE A 6 -13.04 -9.58 -16.04
CA PHE A 6 -11.83 -10.33 -15.77
C PHE A 6 -10.93 -9.47 -14.86
N CYS A 7 -10.48 -10.03 -13.73
CA CYS A 7 -9.54 -9.35 -12.84
C CYS A 7 -8.79 -10.36 -11.98
N PHE A 8 -7.47 -10.28 -11.96
CA PHE A 8 -6.60 -11.15 -11.15
C PHE A 8 -5.48 -10.38 -10.44
N GLN A 9 -5.69 -9.07 -10.23
CA GLN A 9 -4.66 -8.15 -9.74
C GLN A 9 -4.34 -8.24 -8.25
N CYS A 10 -5.11 -9.01 -7.45
CA CYS A 10 -4.90 -9.12 -6.00
C CYS A 10 -4.85 -10.57 -5.53
N GLU A 11 -4.34 -10.78 -4.31
CA GLU A 11 -4.20 -12.11 -3.70
C GLU A 11 -5.54 -12.82 -3.52
N GLN A 12 -6.64 -12.07 -3.30
CA GLN A 12 -7.97 -12.64 -3.10
C GLN A 12 -8.69 -13.06 -4.38
N THR A 13 -8.05 -12.93 -5.53
CA THR A 13 -8.68 -13.29 -6.81
C THR A 13 -9.28 -14.69 -6.77
N ALA A 14 -10.46 -14.86 -7.37
CA ALA A 14 -11.25 -16.10 -7.26
C ALA A 14 -10.44 -17.32 -7.75
N GLY A 15 -10.39 -18.36 -6.92
CA GLY A 15 -9.68 -19.61 -7.23
C GLY A 15 -8.19 -19.47 -7.51
N CYS A 16 -7.55 -18.35 -7.14
CA CYS A 16 -6.17 -18.00 -7.54
C CYS A 16 -5.96 -18.02 -9.07
N SER A 17 -6.99 -17.72 -9.85
CA SER A 17 -6.96 -17.70 -11.33
C SER A 17 -7.55 -16.44 -11.94
N GLY A 18 -8.61 -15.89 -11.37
CA GLY A 18 -9.25 -14.67 -11.84
C GLY A 18 -10.72 -14.55 -11.40
N CYS A 19 -11.15 -13.33 -11.12
CA CYS A 19 -12.56 -12.99 -10.94
C CYS A 19 -13.20 -12.82 -12.33
N THR A 20 -14.12 -13.71 -12.70
CA THR A 20 -14.78 -13.75 -14.01
C THR A 20 -16.30 -13.65 -13.92
N GLY A 21 -16.84 -13.44 -12.71
CA GLY A 21 -18.28 -13.35 -12.44
C GLY A 21 -18.85 -11.95 -12.66
N LYS A 22 -20.00 -11.67 -12.05
CA LYS A 22 -20.63 -10.34 -12.02
C LYS A 22 -19.93 -9.40 -11.01
N VAL A 23 -19.34 -9.98 -9.96
CA VAL A 23 -18.67 -9.26 -8.86
C VAL A 23 -17.39 -9.99 -8.50
N GLY A 24 -16.31 -9.25 -8.30
CA GLY A 24 -15.05 -9.75 -7.78
C GLY A 24 -15.11 -10.02 -6.28
N VAL A 25 -14.13 -10.77 -5.75
CA VAL A 25 -14.06 -11.10 -4.32
C VAL A 25 -13.98 -9.84 -3.44
N CYS A 26 -13.36 -8.77 -3.93
CA CYS A 26 -13.29 -7.47 -3.25
C CYS A 26 -14.60 -6.66 -3.26
N GLY A 27 -15.65 -7.13 -3.96
CA GLY A 27 -16.90 -6.41 -4.13
C GLY A 27 -16.99 -5.51 -5.38
N LYS A 28 -15.93 -5.42 -6.19
CA LYS A 28 -15.92 -4.67 -7.45
C LYS A 28 -16.84 -5.36 -8.46
N ASN A 29 -17.81 -4.62 -9.05
CA ASN A 29 -18.67 -5.12 -10.11
C ASN A 29 -17.98 -5.12 -11.48
N ALA A 30 -18.62 -5.73 -12.49
CA ALA A 30 -18.06 -5.86 -13.83
C ALA A 30 -17.92 -4.49 -14.54
N ASP A 31 -18.84 -3.55 -14.30
CA ASP A 31 -18.81 -2.23 -14.94
C ASP A 31 -17.66 -1.38 -14.41
N VAL A 32 -17.42 -1.39 -13.09
CA VAL A 32 -16.24 -0.77 -12.48
C VAL A 32 -14.94 -1.41 -13.00
N ALA A 33 -14.89 -2.74 -13.17
CA ALA A 33 -13.71 -3.40 -13.73
C ALA A 33 -13.43 -2.94 -15.17
N ALA A 34 -14.47 -2.88 -16.01
CA ALA A 34 -14.36 -2.40 -17.39
C ALA A 34 -13.93 -0.93 -17.46
N LEU A 35 -14.47 -0.06 -16.58
CA LEU A 35 -14.06 1.34 -16.50
C LEU A 35 -12.60 1.51 -16.04
N GLN A 36 -12.12 0.69 -15.12
CA GLN A 36 -10.70 0.71 -14.72
C GLN A 36 -9.77 0.26 -15.85
N ASP A 37 -10.19 -0.73 -16.64
CA ASP A 37 -9.44 -1.13 -17.85
C ASP A 37 -9.49 -0.03 -18.90
N LYS A 38 -10.64 0.60 -19.15
CA LYS A 38 -10.78 1.74 -20.04
C LYS A 38 -9.89 2.92 -19.60
N LEU A 39 -9.92 3.28 -18.32
CA LEU A 39 -9.05 4.35 -17.80
C LEU A 39 -7.57 4.05 -18.07
N THR A 40 -7.14 2.80 -17.86
CA THR A 40 -5.75 2.40 -18.15
C THR A 40 -5.44 2.52 -19.65
N GLY A 41 -6.35 2.14 -20.52
CA GLY A 41 -6.23 2.31 -21.97
C GLY A 41 -6.10 3.80 -22.39
N GLU A 42 -6.89 4.69 -21.77
CA GLU A 42 -6.80 6.13 -22.01
C GLU A 42 -5.49 6.73 -21.50
N LEU A 43 -4.94 6.23 -20.37
CA LEU A 43 -3.61 6.62 -19.90
C LEU A 43 -2.50 6.19 -20.88
N ILE A 44 -2.59 5.01 -21.50
CA ILE A 44 -1.70 4.59 -22.58
C ILE A 44 -1.82 5.55 -23.78
N GLY A 45 -3.05 5.93 -24.13
CA GLY A 45 -3.30 6.93 -25.17
C GLY A 45 -2.70 8.30 -24.84
N LEU A 46 -2.80 8.73 -23.58
CA LEU A 46 -2.24 10.01 -23.09
C LEU A 46 -0.71 10.02 -23.23
N VAL A 47 -0.02 8.98 -22.76
CA VAL A 47 1.45 8.94 -22.86
C VAL A 47 1.94 8.84 -24.30
N ARG A 48 1.19 8.22 -25.20
CA ARG A 48 1.50 8.24 -26.63
C ARG A 48 1.39 9.65 -27.22
N ALA A 49 0.47 10.45 -26.72
CA ALA A 49 0.32 11.85 -27.15
C ALA A 49 1.42 12.77 -26.59
N THR A 50 2.01 12.45 -25.43
CA THR A 50 3.14 13.20 -24.87
C THR A 50 4.46 12.93 -25.59
N GLY A 51 4.62 11.76 -26.24
CA GLY A 51 5.90 11.31 -26.79
C GLY A 51 6.96 11.11 -25.68
N ASP A 52 8.24 11.38 -26.03
CA ASP A 52 9.38 11.19 -25.10
C ASP A 52 9.57 12.35 -24.10
N VAL A 53 8.57 13.19 -23.88
CA VAL A 53 8.66 14.32 -22.95
C VAL A 53 8.35 13.84 -21.53
N VAL A 54 9.18 14.26 -20.55
CA VAL A 54 8.90 14.03 -19.14
C VAL A 54 7.59 14.71 -18.75
N PRO A 55 6.57 13.99 -18.28
CA PRO A 55 5.29 14.57 -17.96
C PRO A 55 5.41 15.44 -16.70
N THR A 56 4.79 16.61 -16.75
CA THR A 56 4.74 17.57 -15.63
C THR A 56 3.33 18.10 -15.45
N GLY A 57 3.09 18.79 -14.34
CA GLY A 57 1.81 19.47 -14.08
C GLY A 57 0.61 18.52 -14.18
N ASN A 58 -0.40 18.93 -14.97
CA ASN A 58 -1.66 18.20 -15.08
C ASN A 58 -1.50 16.80 -15.70
N VAL A 59 -0.61 16.63 -16.67
CA VAL A 59 -0.37 15.31 -17.31
C VAL A 59 0.16 14.31 -16.30
N LEU A 60 1.18 14.69 -15.52
CA LEU A 60 1.73 13.84 -14.47
C LEU A 60 0.68 13.51 -13.39
N LYS A 61 -0.08 14.51 -12.95
CA LYS A 61 -1.17 14.33 -11.98
C LYS A 61 -2.17 13.30 -12.50
N LEU A 62 -2.65 13.42 -13.72
CA LEU A 62 -3.63 12.48 -14.30
C LEU A 62 -3.08 11.06 -14.44
N ILE A 63 -1.79 10.89 -14.79
CA ILE A 63 -1.15 9.57 -14.86
C ILE A 63 -1.14 8.94 -13.47
N ILE A 64 -0.65 9.66 -12.46
CA ILE A 64 -0.53 9.16 -11.09
C ILE A 64 -1.90 8.86 -10.48
N GLU A 65 -2.85 9.80 -10.56
CA GLU A 65 -4.22 9.61 -10.03
C GLU A 65 -4.96 8.49 -10.74
N GLY A 66 -4.84 8.41 -12.08
CA GLY A 66 -5.48 7.37 -12.86
C GLY A 66 -4.97 5.97 -12.51
N LEU A 67 -3.66 5.78 -12.41
CA LEU A 67 -3.08 4.51 -11.98
C LEU A 67 -3.46 4.16 -10.55
N PHE A 68 -3.37 5.10 -9.61
CA PHE A 68 -3.72 4.88 -8.21
C PHE A 68 -5.21 4.56 -8.02
N THR A 69 -6.11 5.23 -8.75
CA THR A 69 -7.55 4.97 -8.73
C THR A 69 -7.89 3.53 -9.12
N THR A 70 -7.11 2.89 -10.00
CA THR A 70 -7.31 1.51 -10.45
C THR A 70 -6.71 0.44 -9.52
N LEU A 71 -6.04 0.84 -8.46
CA LEU A 71 -5.47 -0.05 -7.45
C LEU A 71 -6.60 -0.77 -6.68
N THR A 72 -6.31 -1.93 -6.12
CA THR A 72 -7.32 -2.74 -5.41
C THR A 72 -7.89 -2.00 -4.19
N ASN A 73 -9.21 -1.99 -4.05
CA ASN A 73 -9.95 -1.38 -2.93
C ASN A 73 -9.73 0.14 -2.78
N VAL A 74 -9.67 0.85 -3.90
CA VAL A 74 -9.61 2.32 -3.97
C VAL A 74 -10.93 2.88 -4.47
N SER A 75 -11.24 2.79 -5.76
CA SER A 75 -12.48 3.32 -6.31
C SER A 75 -13.44 2.22 -6.76
N PHE A 76 -14.68 2.32 -6.27
CA PHE A 76 -15.82 1.49 -6.65
C PHE A 76 -16.92 2.31 -7.34
N ASN A 77 -16.67 3.60 -7.61
CA ASN A 77 -17.67 4.54 -8.10
C ASN A 77 -17.50 4.77 -9.61
N GLU A 78 -18.48 4.29 -10.38
CA GLU A 78 -18.52 4.43 -11.85
C GLU A 78 -18.53 5.89 -12.29
N GLN A 79 -19.21 6.78 -11.55
CA GLN A 79 -19.25 8.20 -11.89
C GLN A 79 -17.85 8.83 -11.78
N THR A 80 -17.15 8.62 -10.67
CA THR A 80 -15.78 9.14 -10.46
C THR A 80 -14.82 8.63 -11.53
N LEU A 81 -14.94 7.33 -11.91
CA LEU A 81 -14.11 6.76 -12.97
C LEU A 81 -14.39 7.40 -14.33
N ASN A 82 -15.66 7.62 -14.68
CA ASN A 82 -16.02 8.29 -15.93
C ASN A 82 -15.52 9.74 -15.97
N GLU A 83 -15.67 10.50 -14.88
CA GLU A 83 -15.15 11.87 -14.79
C GLU A 83 -13.61 11.92 -14.96
N LEU A 84 -12.90 10.95 -14.40
CA LEU A 84 -11.44 10.87 -14.55
C LEU A 84 -11.06 10.48 -15.99
N ILE A 85 -11.77 9.55 -16.61
CA ILE A 85 -11.61 9.19 -18.03
C ILE A 85 -11.80 10.44 -18.92
N GLU A 86 -12.86 11.22 -18.68
CA GLU A 86 -13.09 12.47 -19.42
C GLU A 86 -11.93 13.46 -19.27
N LYS A 87 -11.39 13.64 -18.07
CA LYS A 87 -10.23 14.51 -17.84
C LYS A 87 -9.00 14.02 -18.62
N VAL A 88 -8.72 12.71 -18.63
CA VAL A 88 -7.61 12.11 -19.37
C VAL A 88 -7.80 12.30 -20.89
N CYS A 89 -9.00 12.04 -21.42
CA CYS A 89 -9.32 12.25 -22.83
C CYS A 89 -9.15 13.71 -23.25
N THR A 90 -9.66 14.65 -22.46
CA THR A 90 -9.54 16.09 -22.72
C THR A 90 -8.08 16.53 -22.77
N GLU A 91 -7.25 16.05 -21.82
CA GLU A 91 -5.83 16.39 -21.79
C GLU A 91 -5.08 15.78 -22.97
N ARG A 92 -5.41 14.52 -23.35
CA ARG A 92 -4.87 13.87 -24.54
C ARG A 92 -5.18 14.66 -25.81
N GLU A 93 -6.45 15.08 -25.99
CA GLU A 93 -6.88 15.89 -27.16
C GLU A 93 -6.14 17.23 -27.23
N ARG A 94 -5.86 17.85 -26.10
CA ARG A 94 -5.07 19.10 -26.02
C ARG A 94 -3.63 18.92 -26.50
N LEU A 95 -3.05 17.74 -26.30
CA LEU A 95 -1.65 17.44 -26.67
C LEU A 95 -1.50 17.02 -28.12
N VAL A 96 -2.55 16.48 -28.77
CA VAL A 96 -2.50 16.05 -30.16
C VAL A 96 -2.57 17.29 -31.09
N PRO A 97 -1.59 17.50 -32.00
CA PRO A 97 -1.65 18.61 -32.96
C PRO A 97 -2.92 18.53 -33.81
N GLN A 98 -3.67 19.64 -33.89
CA GLN A 98 -4.80 19.73 -34.82
C GLN A 98 -4.29 19.67 -36.28
N CYS A 99 -4.63 18.58 -36.96
CA CYS A 99 -4.38 18.49 -38.40
C CYS A 99 -5.51 19.21 -39.14
N PHE A 100 -5.23 20.36 -39.74
CA PHE A 100 -6.20 21.14 -40.51
C PHE A 100 -6.73 20.39 -41.76
N ALA A 101 -6.11 19.28 -42.16
CA ALA A 101 -6.48 18.49 -43.34
C ALA A 101 -7.41 17.31 -43.04
N CYS A 102 -7.63 16.97 -41.76
CA CYS A 102 -8.44 15.82 -41.32
C CYS A 102 -9.66 16.32 -40.53
N ALA A 103 -10.84 15.79 -40.85
CA ALA A 103 -12.06 16.09 -40.11
C ALA A 103 -12.07 15.48 -38.67
N SER A 104 -11.04 14.73 -38.32
CA SER A 104 -10.80 14.15 -36.97
C SER A 104 -9.34 14.39 -36.59
N PRO A 105 -9.01 14.60 -35.32
CA PRO A 105 -7.64 14.71 -34.88
C PRO A 105 -6.81 13.50 -35.34
N CYS A 106 -5.65 13.72 -35.91
CA CYS A 106 -4.74 12.64 -36.30
C CYS A 106 -4.33 11.83 -35.08
N GLY A 107 -4.69 10.55 -35.03
CA GLY A 107 -4.30 9.63 -33.97
C GLY A 107 -5.34 9.40 -32.86
N THR A 108 -6.55 9.96 -32.97
CA THR A 108 -7.57 9.85 -31.92
C THR A 108 -8.34 8.52 -31.86
N ASN A 109 -8.11 7.59 -32.77
CA ASN A 109 -8.84 6.31 -32.83
C ASN A 109 -8.15 5.14 -32.10
N ASN A 110 -7.20 5.38 -31.23
CA ASN A 110 -6.55 4.31 -30.48
C ASN A 110 -6.94 4.36 -29.00
N GLU A 111 -8.21 4.05 -28.70
CA GLU A 111 -8.53 3.45 -27.40
C GLU A 111 -7.74 2.14 -27.32
N TYR A 112 -6.71 2.08 -26.46
CA TYR A 112 -6.01 0.82 -26.25
C TYR A 112 -6.89 -0.10 -25.43
N ASP A 113 -7.26 -1.25 -26.01
CA ASP A 113 -8.07 -2.25 -25.34
C ASP A 113 -7.17 -3.19 -24.52
N LEU A 114 -7.29 -3.13 -23.19
CA LEU A 114 -6.54 -4.00 -22.29
C LEU A 114 -6.83 -5.49 -22.49
N SER A 115 -7.91 -5.87 -23.17
CA SER A 115 -8.20 -7.27 -23.49
C SER A 115 -7.06 -7.94 -24.26
N HIS A 116 -6.27 -7.18 -25.01
CA HIS A 116 -5.07 -7.68 -25.66
C HIS A 116 -4.04 -8.21 -24.66
N ILE A 117 -3.88 -7.54 -23.49
CA ILE A 117 -3.00 -8.04 -22.41
C ILE A 117 -3.56 -9.35 -21.83
N TRP A 118 -4.87 -9.38 -21.54
CA TRP A 118 -5.49 -10.51 -20.85
C TRP A 118 -5.56 -11.78 -21.69
N THR A 119 -5.56 -11.65 -23.02
CA THR A 119 -5.64 -12.76 -23.99
C THR A 119 -4.30 -13.15 -24.61
N ASP A 120 -3.21 -12.47 -24.26
CA ASP A 120 -1.86 -12.74 -24.76
C ASP A 120 -1.30 -14.07 -24.24
N ASN A 121 -0.17 -14.48 -24.78
CA ASN A 121 0.63 -15.60 -24.28
C ASN A 121 0.85 -15.46 -22.76
N GLU A 122 0.87 -16.56 -22.01
CA GLU A 122 0.95 -16.55 -20.55
C GLU A 122 2.17 -15.78 -20.01
N ASP A 123 3.32 -15.91 -20.67
CA ASP A 123 4.56 -15.25 -20.23
C ASP A 123 4.52 -13.75 -20.52
N ILE A 124 4.06 -13.37 -21.71
CA ILE A 124 3.85 -11.96 -22.08
C ILE A 124 2.80 -11.31 -21.15
N ARG A 125 1.67 -11.99 -20.95
CA ARG A 125 0.63 -11.54 -20.01
C ARG A 125 1.20 -11.38 -18.60
N SER A 126 2.04 -12.30 -18.14
CA SER A 126 2.68 -12.25 -16.83
C SER A 126 3.60 -11.03 -16.70
N LEU A 127 4.47 -10.77 -17.69
CA LEU A 127 5.37 -9.61 -17.66
C LEU A 127 4.61 -8.29 -17.77
N LYS A 128 3.62 -8.18 -18.69
CA LYS A 128 2.76 -6.99 -18.78
C LYS A 128 1.96 -6.76 -17.49
N SER A 129 1.49 -7.83 -16.82
CA SER A 129 0.82 -7.73 -15.52
C SER A 129 1.76 -7.23 -14.43
N LEU A 130 3.00 -7.71 -14.38
CA LEU A 130 4.03 -7.21 -13.45
C LEU A 130 4.31 -5.72 -13.66
N ILE A 131 4.43 -5.28 -14.91
CA ILE A 131 4.60 -3.87 -15.25
C ILE A 131 3.38 -3.05 -14.79
N LEU A 132 2.17 -3.44 -15.22
CA LEU A 132 0.94 -2.71 -14.92
C LEU A 132 0.67 -2.62 -13.42
N PHE A 133 0.76 -3.76 -12.73
CA PHE A 133 0.49 -3.80 -11.29
C PHE A 133 1.61 -3.12 -10.49
N GLY A 134 2.85 -3.24 -10.95
CA GLY A 134 3.96 -2.52 -10.35
C GLY A 134 3.83 -1.00 -10.46
N ILE A 135 3.49 -0.45 -11.65
CA ILE A 135 3.30 1.00 -11.78
C ILE A 135 2.04 1.50 -11.05
N ARG A 136 0.98 0.69 -10.92
CA ARG A 136 -0.16 1.03 -10.06
C ARG A 136 0.27 1.18 -8.61
N GLY A 137 1.09 0.27 -8.09
CA GLY A 137 1.65 0.36 -6.73
C GLY A 137 2.58 1.55 -6.56
N MET A 138 3.50 1.79 -7.51
CA MET A 138 4.41 2.92 -7.50
C MET A 138 3.66 4.27 -7.58
N ALA A 139 2.54 4.33 -8.32
CA ALA A 139 1.71 5.54 -8.41
C ALA A 139 1.12 5.96 -7.06
N ALA A 140 0.80 5.02 -6.18
CA ALA A 140 0.37 5.35 -4.82
C ALA A 140 1.48 6.06 -4.02
N TYR A 141 2.72 5.62 -4.13
CA TYR A 141 3.86 6.28 -3.49
C TYR A 141 4.14 7.66 -4.09
N ALA A 142 4.15 7.74 -5.43
CA ALA A 142 4.33 9.01 -6.13
C ALA A 142 3.22 10.02 -5.79
N TYR A 143 1.97 9.56 -5.60
CA TYR A 143 0.85 10.40 -5.21
C TYR A 143 1.08 11.05 -3.84
N HIS A 144 1.42 10.25 -2.82
CA HIS A 144 1.67 10.77 -1.47
C HIS A 144 2.86 11.73 -1.40
N ALA A 145 3.89 11.52 -2.24
CA ALA A 145 4.99 12.47 -2.36
C ALA A 145 4.55 13.76 -3.08
N MET A 146 3.76 13.62 -4.16
CA MET A 146 3.29 14.72 -4.99
C MET A 146 2.39 15.69 -4.21
N VAL A 147 1.48 15.20 -3.36
CA VAL A 147 0.61 16.07 -2.52
C VAL A 147 1.40 16.85 -1.47
N LEU A 148 2.62 16.42 -1.14
CA LEU A 148 3.58 17.15 -0.30
C LEU A 148 4.53 18.05 -1.12
N GLY A 149 4.35 18.12 -2.45
CA GLY A 149 5.16 18.96 -3.34
C GLY A 149 6.45 18.32 -3.86
N TYR A 150 6.62 16.99 -3.71
CA TYR A 150 7.78 16.26 -4.17
C TYR A 150 7.48 15.50 -5.46
N THR A 151 8.33 15.70 -6.45
CA THR A 151 8.33 14.97 -7.74
C THR A 151 9.76 14.58 -8.11
N ASN A 152 9.90 13.58 -8.99
CA ASN A 152 11.19 13.13 -9.49
C ASN A 152 11.07 12.80 -10.98
N ASP A 153 11.97 13.34 -11.81
CA ASP A 153 11.91 13.21 -13.26
C ASP A 153 12.13 11.76 -13.73
N GLU A 154 13.01 10.98 -13.07
CA GLU A 154 13.22 9.56 -13.39
C GLU A 154 11.93 8.76 -13.16
N VAL A 155 11.25 9.00 -12.03
CA VAL A 155 9.96 8.37 -11.71
C VAL A 155 8.89 8.79 -12.71
N SER A 156 8.79 10.09 -13.00
CA SER A 156 7.80 10.64 -13.94
C SER A 156 7.99 10.10 -15.36
N HIS A 157 9.22 10.05 -15.84
CA HIS A 157 9.55 9.50 -17.16
C HIS A 157 9.27 7.99 -17.22
N PHE A 158 9.53 7.25 -16.15
CA PHE A 158 9.29 5.81 -16.12
C PHE A 158 7.80 5.46 -16.23
N PHE A 159 6.88 6.25 -15.69
CA PHE A 159 5.45 6.04 -15.92
C PHE A 159 5.10 6.07 -17.39
N VAL A 160 5.66 7.04 -18.15
CA VAL A 160 5.47 7.11 -19.60
C VAL A 160 6.02 5.87 -20.28
N LYS A 161 7.26 5.50 -19.99
CA LYS A 161 7.94 4.34 -20.56
C LYS A 161 7.18 3.04 -20.30
N ALA A 162 6.72 2.83 -19.08
CA ALA A 162 6.00 1.63 -18.68
C ALA A 162 4.61 1.54 -19.31
N LEU A 163 3.83 2.64 -19.31
CA LEU A 163 2.53 2.70 -19.99
C LEU A 163 2.67 2.52 -21.50
N PHE A 164 3.70 3.11 -22.12
CA PHE A 164 4.00 2.91 -23.54
C PHE A 164 4.28 1.43 -23.83
N ALA A 165 5.15 0.78 -23.02
CA ALA A 165 5.48 -0.64 -23.18
C ALA A 165 4.25 -1.56 -23.09
N LEU A 166 3.27 -1.24 -22.24
CA LEU A 166 2.01 -1.99 -22.14
C LEU A 166 1.19 -1.94 -23.43
N GLY A 167 1.28 -0.84 -24.17
CA GLY A 167 0.58 -0.64 -25.44
C GLY A 167 1.27 -1.25 -26.66
N GLU A 168 2.44 -1.87 -26.50
CA GLU A 168 3.24 -2.42 -27.60
C GLU A 168 3.17 -3.95 -27.67
N ASP A 169 3.31 -4.50 -28.86
CA ASP A 169 3.43 -5.94 -29.10
C ASP A 169 4.90 -6.38 -28.91
N TRP A 170 5.38 -6.25 -27.69
CA TRP A 170 6.76 -6.60 -27.36
C TRP A 170 6.87 -8.01 -26.81
N GLU A 171 7.97 -8.68 -27.21
CA GLU A 171 8.35 -9.98 -26.72
C GLU A 171 9.06 -9.88 -25.36
N MET A 172 9.31 -11.03 -24.72
CA MET A 172 9.89 -11.14 -23.37
C MET A 172 11.24 -10.41 -23.22
N ASP A 173 12.08 -10.43 -24.25
CA ASP A 173 13.40 -9.79 -24.27
C ASP A 173 13.34 -8.26 -24.11
N LYS A 174 12.23 -7.63 -24.51
CA LYS A 174 11.99 -6.20 -24.34
C LYS A 174 11.19 -5.89 -23.06
N LEU A 175 10.29 -6.78 -22.63
CA LEU A 175 9.45 -6.57 -21.45
C LEU A 175 10.19 -6.83 -20.13
N LEU A 176 11.04 -7.86 -20.07
CA LEU A 176 11.78 -8.19 -18.85
C LEU A 176 12.70 -7.06 -18.36
N PRO A 177 13.44 -6.34 -19.22
CA PRO A 177 14.17 -5.16 -18.81
C PRO A 177 13.30 -4.07 -18.16
N ILE A 178 12.06 -3.85 -18.67
CA ILE A 178 11.12 -2.88 -18.06
C ILE A 178 10.69 -3.32 -16.66
N VAL A 179 10.42 -4.62 -16.47
CA VAL A 179 10.09 -5.18 -15.13
C VAL A 179 11.25 -4.95 -14.15
N MET A 180 12.49 -5.19 -14.56
CA MET A 180 13.67 -5.00 -13.70
C MET A 180 13.94 -3.52 -13.41
N GLU A 181 13.77 -2.66 -14.42
CA GLU A 181 13.89 -1.20 -14.26
C GLU A 181 12.81 -0.63 -13.33
N LEU A 182 11.59 -1.18 -13.36
CA LEU A 182 10.52 -0.80 -12.43
C LEU A 182 10.99 -0.98 -10.98
N GLY A 183 11.65 -2.08 -10.65
CA GLY A 183 12.21 -2.29 -9.30
C GLY A 183 13.20 -1.20 -8.88
N LYS A 184 14.09 -0.79 -9.79
CA LYS A 184 15.04 0.31 -9.59
C LYS A 184 14.31 1.64 -9.36
N VAL A 185 13.40 1.99 -10.26
CA VAL A 185 12.71 3.30 -10.21
C VAL A 185 11.76 3.37 -9.01
N ASN A 186 11.14 2.26 -8.64
CA ASN A 186 10.32 2.22 -7.42
C ASN A 186 11.15 2.45 -6.15
N LEU A 187 12.40 2.03 -6.10
CA LEU A 187 13.31 2.38 -4.99
C LEU A 187 13.48 3.90 -4.88
N VAL A 188 13.74 4.58 -6.01
CA VAL A 188 13.83 6.05 -6.06
C VAL A 188 12.50 6.72 -5.65
N CYS A 189 11.37 6.15 -6.08
CA CYS A 189 10.04 6.65 -5.72
C CYS A 189 9.76 6.52 -4.21
N MET A 190 10.11 5.38 -3.61
CA MET A 190 9.97 5.15 -2.16
C MET A 190 10.91 6.06 -1.35
N GLU A 191 12.15 6.29 -1.82
CA GLU A 191 13.08 7.24 -1.20
C GLU A 191 12.52 8.67 -1.22
N MET A 192 11.96 9.09 -2.35
CA MET A 192 11.29 10.39 -2.48
C MET A 192 10.14 10.54 -1.47
N LEU A 193 9.32 9.51 -1.30
CA LEU A 193 8.22 9.54 -0.34
C LEU A 193 8.72 9.55 1.12
N ASP A 194 9.72 8.74 1.46
CA ASP A 194 10.35 8.74 2.78
C ASP A 194 10.89 10.13 3.14
N LYS A 195 11.59 10.76 2.19
CA LYS A 195 12.07 12.14 2.32
C LYS A 195 10.91 13.13 2.51
N ALA A 196 9.87 13.04 1.69
CA ALA A 196 8.71 13.92 1.79
C ALA A 196 8.04 13.84 3.17
N ASN A 197 7.84 12.62 3.68
CA ASN A 197 7.23 12.38 4.98
C ASN A 197 8.13 12.85 6.13
N THR A 198 9.41 12.49 6.11
CA THR A 198 10.34 12.82 7.21
C THR A 198 10.68 14.30 7.27
N GLU A 199 10.79 15.00 6.14
CA GLU A 199 10.98 16.45 6.11
C GLU A 199 9.72 17.21 6.54
N THR A 200 8.52 16.67 6.25
CA THR A 200 7.24 17.33 6.59
C THR A 200 6.78 17.06 8.02
N TYR A 201 6.96 15.84 8.51
CA TYR A 201 6.39 15.39 9.79
C TYR A 201 7.44 15.02 10.84
N GLY A 202 8.72 15.04 10.48
CA GLY A 202 9.84 14.63 11.32
C GLY A 202 10.10 13.13 11.30
N THR A 203 11.23 12.71 11.83
CA THR A 203 11.60 11.29 11.95
C THR A 203 10.69 10.60 12.96
N PRO A 204 10.01 9.49 12.60
CA PRO A 204 9.19 8.73 13.53
C PRO A 204 9.98 8.26 14.75
N THR A 205 9.37 8.35 15.93
CA THR A 205 9.94 7.87 17.19
C THR A 205 9.02 6.87 17.86
N PRO A 206 9.54 5.87 18.57
CA PRO A 206 8.75 4.85 19.24
C PRO A 206 7.66 5.46 20.13
N THR A 207 6.43 5.05 19.90
CA THR A 207 5.25 5.57 20.59
C THR A 207 4.31 4.41 20.87
N THR A 208 3.99 4.21 22.16
CA THR A 208 2.98 3.24 22.58
C THR A 208 1.61 3.91 22.56
N ILE A 209 0.64 3.25 21.95
CA ILE A 209 -0.71 3.73 21.71
C ILE A 209 -1.69 2.80 22.38
N ASP A 210 -2.55 3.37 23.24
CA ASP A 210 -3.65 2.64 23.83
C ASP A 210 -4.74 2.33 22.80
N LEU A 211 -5.36 1.14 22.96
CA LEU A 211 -6.54 0.74 22.18
C LEU A 211 -7.84 1.12 22.93
N LYS A 212 -7.79 2.21 23.69
CA LYS A 212 -8.93 2.76 24.41
C LYS A 212 -9.53 3.93 23.64
N VAL A 213 -10.85 3.95 23.51
CA VAL A 213 -11.60 5.10 23.00
C VAL A 213 -12.22 5.85 24.17
N GLU A 214 -11.86 7.13 24.33
CA GLU A 214 -12.41 8.00 25.37
C GLU A 214 -13.86 8.36 25.03
N LYS A 215 -14.66 8.63 26.05
CA LYS A 215 -16.03 9.13 25.90
C LYS A 215 -16.09 10.44 25.14
N GLY A 216 -17.20 10.69 24.46
CA GLY A 216 -17.45 11.94 23.72
C GLY A 216 -17.22 11.79 22.22
N PRO A 217 -17.42 12.86 21.45
CA PRO A 217 -17.34 12.86 20.00
C PRO A 217 -15.94 12.47 19.50
N PHE A 218 -15.88 11.64 18.46
CA PHE A 218 -14.63 11.27 17.83
C PHE A 218 -14.81 10.98 16.34
N ILE A 219 -13.70 10.98 15.61
CA ILE A 219 -13.60 10.61 14.20
C ILE A 219 -12.58 9.49 14.07
N ILE A 220 -12.89 8.49 13.23
CA ILE A 220 -11.93 7.45 12.81
C ILE A 220 -11.39 7.81 11.45
N ILE A 221 -10.06 7.81 11.29
CA ILE A 221 -9.41 8.04 10.00
C ILE A 221 -8.63 6.79 9.57
N SER A 222 -8.87 6.32 8.36
CA SER A 222 -8.27 5.12 7.76
C SER A 222 -7.63 5.45 6.42
N GLY A 223 -6.64 4.68 6.01
CA GLY A 223 -5.86 4.88 4.79
C GLY A 223 -4.41 5.20 5.10
N HIS A 224 -3.76 5.98 4.23
CA HIS A 224 -2.32 6.21 4.30
C HIS A 224 -1.94 7.69 4.31
N ASP A 225 -2.83 8.60 3.87
CA ASP A 225 -2.47 9.98 3.62
C ASP A 225 -2.29 10.78 4.92
N LEU A 226 -1.04 11.17 5.18
CA LEU A 226 -0.67 11.93 6.39
C LEU A 226 -1.05 13.41 6.28
N LEU A 227 -1.19 13.94 5.04
CA LEU A 227 -1.62 15.34 4.84
C LEU A 227 -3.08 15.50 5.22
N ASP A 228 -3.95 14.60 4.80
CA ASP A 228 -5.36 14.60 5.18
C ASP A 228 -5.53 14.48 6.69
N LEU A 229 -4.76 13.58 7.33
CA LEU A 229 -4.76 13.49 8.80
C LEU A 229 -4.34 14.82 9.43
N LYS A 230 -3.26 15.45 8.96
CA LYS A 230 -2.79 16.74 9.49
C LYS A 230 -3.86 17.82 9.35
N LEU A 231 -4.47 17.94 8.17
CA LEU A 231 -5.51 18.94 7.91
C LEU A 231 -6.77 18.69 8.77
N LEU A 232 -7.16 17.43 8.96
CA LEU A 232 -8.24 17.06 9.87
C LEU A 232 -7.91 17.45 11.32
N LEU A 233 -6.68 17.18 11.78
CA LEU A 233 -6.21 17.54 13.11
C LEU A 233 -6.21 19.07 13.31
N GLU A 234 -5.81 19.84 12.30
CA GLU A 234 -5.86 21.30 12.34
C GLU A 234 -7.29 21.84 12.44
N GLN A 235 -8.24 21.26 11.70
CA GLN A 235 -9.65 21.69 11.70
C GLN A 235 -10.42 21.23 12.94
N THR A 236 -9.95 20.21 13.66
CA THR A 236 -10.63 19.66 14.85
C THR A 236 -10.03 20.10 16.19
N LYS A 237 -8.88 20.76 16.19
CA LYS A 237 -8.04 21.00 17.38
C LYS A 237 -8.78 21.71 18.54
N ASP A 238 -9.74 22.60 18.24
CA ASP A 238 -10.49 23.37 19.24
C ASP A 238 -11.99 22.97 19.33
N LYS A 239 -12.34 21.77 18.80
CA LYS A 239 -13.74 21.34 18.66
C LYS A 239 -14.18 20.26 19.66
N ASN A 240 -13.33 19.90 20.61
CA ASN A 240 -13.58 18.83 21.58
C ASN A 240 -13.97 17.49 20.92
N ILE A 241 -13.28 17.17 19.82
CA ILE A 241 -13.41 15.91 19.07
C ILE A 241 -12.09 15.19 19.12
N ASN A 242 -12.09 13.91 19.50
CA ASN A 242 -10.92 13.07 19.46
C ASN A 242 -10.75 12.39 18.10
N ILE A 243 -9.51 12.18 17.67
CA ILE A 243 -9.19 11.48 16.43
C ILE A 243 -8.54 10.14 16.77
N TYR A 244 -9.01 9.06 16.13
CA TYR A 244 -8.47 7.72 16.22
C TYR A 244 -8.05 7.24 14.84
N THR A 245 -6.85 6.69 14.76
CA THR A 245 -6.36 6.06 13.53
C THR A 245 -6.94 4.66 13.37
N HIS A 246 -6.96 4.16 12.13
CA HIS A 246 -7.31 2.79 11.80
C HIS A 246 -6.40 2.27 10.70
N GLY A 247 -6.08 0.97 10.72
CA GLY A 247 -5.30 0.32 9.67
C GLY A 247 -3.93 0.97 9.47
N GLU A 248 -3.60 1.32 8.24
CA GLU A 248 -2.30 1.89 7.88
C GLU A 248 -2.06 3.33 8.37
N MET A 249 -3.07 3.96 9.01
CA MET A 249 -2.87 5.26 9.64
C MET A 249 -2.20 5.16 11.05
N LEU A 250 -2.12 3.97 11.66
CA LEU A 250 -1.48 3.77 12.97
C LEU A 250 -0.06 4.37 13.07
N PRO A 251 0.84 4.21 12.09
CA PRO A 251 2.19 4.78 12.16
C PRO A 251 2.27 6.31 12.28
N ALA A 252 1.19 7.02 11.97
CA ALA A 252 1.12 8.47 12.14
C ALA A 252 1.44 8.93 13.58
N HIS A 253 1.14 8.12 14.58
CA HIS A 253 1.47 8.38 15.98
C HIS A 253 2.98 8.42 16.26
N GLY A 254 3.81 7.90 15.40
CA GLY A 254 5.27 7.99 15.50
C GLY A 254 5.83 9.36 15.10
N TYR A 255 5.15 10.08 14.21
CA TYR A 255 5.65 11.33 13.63
C TYR A 255 5.51 12.51 14.58
N PRO A 256 6.61 13.25 14.92
CA PRO A 256 6.60 14.36 15.88
C PRO A 256 5.56 15.45 15.58
N GLU A 257 5.43 15.83 14.29
CA GLU A 257 4.54 16.90 13.87
C GLU A 257 3.05 16.52 13.92
N LEU A 258 2.74 15.22 13.94
CA LEU A 258 1.36 14.73 14.07
C LEU A 258 1.01 14.44 15.53
N LYS A 259 1.87 13.76 16.28
CA LYS A 259 1.60 13.41 17.68
C LYS A 259 1.59 14.62 18.65
N LYS A 260 2.03 15.80 18.21
CA LYS A 260 1.88 17.03 19.00
C LYS A 260 0.41 17.45 19.21
N TYR A 261 -0.50 16.97 18.36
CA TYR A 261 -1.94 17.23 18.50
C TYR A 261 -2.52 16.32 19.59
N ARG A 262 -2.85 16.89 20.76
CA ARG A 262 -3.28 16.12 21.94
C ARG A 262 -4.58 15.33 21.76
N HIS A 263 -5.39 15.69 20.77
CA HIS A 263 -6.64 14.99 20.43
C HIS A 263 -6.45 13.88 19.39
N LEU A 264 -5.24 13.66 18.88
CA LEU A 264 -4.85 12.40 18.25
C LEU A 264 -4.59 11.39 19.37
N LYS A 265 -5.60 10.56 19.69
CA LYS A 265 -5.65 9.81 20.96
C LYS A 265 -5.11 8.40 20.88
N GLY A 266 -5.55 7.64 19.88
CA GLY A 266 -5.25 6.24 19.84
C GLY A 266 -5.57 5.59 18.50
N ASN A 267 -5.57 4.26 18.49
CA ASN A 267 -5.93 3.47 17.33
C ASN A 267 -7.22 2.70 17.59
N PHE A 268 -8.13 2.73 16.63
CA PHE A 268 -9.37 1.99 16.62
C PHE A 268 -9.27 0.80 15.67
N GLY A 269 -9.63 -0.39 16.14
CA GLY A 269 -9.66 -1.58 15.30
C GLY A 269 -8.29 -2.08 14.85
N THR A 270 -8.29 -2.82 13.76
CA THR A 270 -7.14 -3.56 13.26
C THR A 270 -6.92 -3.33 11.75
N ALA A 271 -6.68 -4.38 10.96
CA ALA A 271 -6.43 -4.29 9.53
C ALA A 271 -7.74 -4.18 8.72
N TRP A 272 -7.61 -3.71 7.49
CA TRP A 272 -8.69 -3.34 6.58
C TRP A 272 -9.78 -4.43 6.39
N GLN A 273 -9.44 -5.71 6.41
CA GLN A 273 -10.40 -6.81 6.20
C GLN A 273 -11.42 -6.94 7.35
N ASN A 274 -11.17 -6.31 8.49
CA ASN A 274 -12.07 -6.34 9.64
C ASN A 274 -13.04 -5.15 9.70
N GLN A 275 -12.91 -4.16 8.81
CA GLN A 275 -13.70 -2.92 8.78
C GLN A 275 -15.20 -3.16 8.92
N GLN A 276 -15.77 -4.10 8.16
CA GLN A 276 -17.21 -4.37 8.19
C GLN A 276 -17.74 -4.88 9.54
N LYS A 277 -16.88 -5.45 10.37
CA LYS A 277 -17.19 -5.87 11.73
C LYS A 277 -16.86 -4.76 12.73
N GLU A 278 -15.72 -4.14 12.59
CA GLU A 278 -15.20 -3.14 13.53
C GLU A 278 -16.01 -1.85 13.50
N PHE A 279 -16.46 -1.40 12.33
CA PHE A 279 -17.23 -0.15 12.19
C PHE A 279 -18.74 -0.32 12.41
N ALA A 280 -19.22 -1.55 12.55
CA ALA A 280 -20.63 -1.78 12.90
C ALA A 280 -20.96 -1.17 14.26
N ASN A 281 -22.03 -0.35 14.30
CA ASN A 281 -22.54 0.28 15.52
C ASN A 281 -21.57 1.24 16.24
N VAL A 282 -20.51 1.72 15.57
CA VAL A 282 -19.62 2.74 16.12
C VAL A 282 -20.32 4.11 16.04
N PRO A 283 -20.45 4.85 17.14
CA PRO A 283 -21.11 6.16 17.15
C PRO A 283 -20.16 7.29 16.70
N ALA A 284 -19.49 7.11 15.56
CA ALA A 284 -18.53 8.07 15.01
C ALA A 284 -18.49 7.99 13.49
N PRO A 285 -18.17 9.08 12.78
CA PRO A 285 -17.89 9.03 11.36
C PRO A 285 -16.51 8.44 11.07
N ILE A 286 -16.38 7.87 9.87
CA ILE A 286 -15.17 7.23 9.36
C ILE A 286 -14.73 7.93 8.09
N LEU A 287 -13.49 8.44 8.07
CA LEU A 287 -12.85 9.03 6.90
C LEU A 287 -11.89 8.03 6.27
N PHE A 288 -12.08 7.74 5.00
CA PHE A 288 -11.12 6.98 4.18
C PHE A 288 -10.34 7.94 3.29
N THR A 289 -9.04 7.96 3.46
CA THR A 289 -8.14 8.82 2.68
C THR A 289 -7.59 8.13 1.44
N THR A 290 -7.37 6.81 1.52
CA THR A 290 -6.83 5.97 0.44
C THR A 290 -7.35 4.54 0.57
N ASN A 291 -6.71 3.59 -0.12
CA ASN A 291 -6.96 2.17 0.07
C ASN A 291 -6.58 1.73 1.52
N CYS A 292 -7.04 0.64 2.10
CA CYS A 292 -8.00 -0.28 1.48
C CYS A 292 -9.40 0.01 1.99
N LEU A 293 -10.30 0.39 1.12
CA LEU A 293 -11.72 0.52 1.46
C LEU A 293 -12.41 -0.85 1.24
N MET A 294 -13.04 -1.41 2.27
CA MET A 294 -14.04 -2.45 2.07
C MET A 294 -15.40 -1.83 1.75
N PRO A 295 -16.20 -2.45 0.86
CA PRO A 295 -17.56 -1.99 0.62
C PRO A 295 -18.32 -1.74 1.93
N PRO A 296 -18.72 -0.49 2.24
CA PRO A 296 -19.40 -0.18 3.48
C PRO A 296 -20.75 -0.89 3.56
N LYS A 297 -21.11 -1.40 4.76
CA LYS A 297 -22.42 -1.97 5.02
C LYS A 297 -23.44 -0.88 5.33
N ASP A 298 -24.71 -1.14 5.03
CA ASP A 298 -25.81 -0.22 5.32
C ASP A 298 -25.87 0.20 6.80
N SER A 299 -25.36 -0.63 7.72
CA SER A 299 -25.35 -0.35 9.15
C SER A 299 -24.42 0.79 9.56
N TYR A 300 -23.52 1.26 8.68
CA TYR A 300 -22.59 2.38 8.96
C TYR A 300 -22.25 3.24 7.74
N SER A 301 -22.80 2.97 6.56
CA SER A 301 -22.49 3.71 5.32
C SER A 301 -22.92 5.19 5.39
N ASP A 302 -23.92 5.51 6.20
CA ASP A 302 -24.44 6.86 6.43
C ASP A 302 -23.46 7.82 7.14
N ARG A 303 -22.37 7.29 7.68
CA ARG A 303 -21.32 8.03 8.39
C ARG A 303 -19.92 7.78 7.86
N VAL A 304 -19.82 7.19 6.66
CA VAL A 304 -18.57 7.04 5.93
C VAL A 304 -18.35 8.25 5.04
N PHE A 305 -17.11 8.70 4.99
CA PHE A 305 -16.63 9.77 4.13
C PHE A 305 -15.38 9.30 3.38
N THR A 306 -15.17 9.79 2.17
CA THR A 306 -13.99 9.51 1.37
C THR A 306 -13.34 10.80 0.92
N THR A 307 -12.06 10.75 0.60
CA THR A 307 -11.30 11.86 0.01
C THR A 307 -10.29 11.34 -1.00
N GLU A 308 -9.57 12.20 -1.70
CA GLU A 308 -8.56 11.85 -2.69
C GLU A 308 -9.12 10.93 -3.80
N VAL A 309 -8.35 9.91 -4.15
CA VAL A 309 -8.74 8.94 -5.20
C VAL A 309 -9.69 7.84 -4.72
N VAL A 310 -9.94 7.76 -3.41
CA VAL A 310 -10.86 6.74 -2.89
C VAL A 310 -12.31 7.19 -3.03
N SER A 311 -13.14 6.32 -3.57
CA SER A 311 -14.55 6.64 -3.83
C SER A 311 -15.45 5.40 -3.79
N TYR A 312 -16.65 5.59 -3.25
CA TYR A 312 -17.68 4.56 -3.20
C TYR A 312 -19.06 5.16 -3.52
N PRO A 313 -19.95 4.45 -4.23
CA PRO A 313 -21.27 4.97 -4.60
C PRO A 313 -22.07 5.46 -3.38
N LYS A 314 -22.68 6.64 -3.50
CA LYS A 314 -23.55 7.27 -2.46
C LYS A 314 -22.83 7.67 -1.16
N ILE A 315 -21.53 7.54 -1.08
CA ILE A 315 -20.75 8.03 0.06
C ILE A 315 -20.35 9.49 -0.18
N THR A 316 -20.40 10.32 0.87
CA THR A 316 -19.96 11.71 0.80
C THR A 316 -18.45 11.75 0.55
N HIS A 317 -18.05 12.43 -0.52
CA HIS A 317 -16.67 12.66 -0.89
C HIS A 317 -16.25 14.08 -0.52
N ILE A 318 -15.13 14.19 0.20
CA ILE A 318 -14.48 15.49 0.52
C ILE A 318 -13.60 15.86 -0.66
N GLY A 319 -13.83 17.02 -1.23
CA GLY A 319 -13.13 17.52 -2.42
C GLY A 319 -11.70 18.01 -2.16
N ASP A 320 -11.09 18.56 -3.23
CA ASP A 320 -9.71 19.08 -3.21
C ASP A 320 -9.53 20.28 -2.25
N ASP A 321 -10.62 20.96 -1.88
CA ASP A 321 -10.62 22.05 -0.88
C ASP A 321 -10.38 21.59 0.55
N LYS A 322 -10.45 20.25 0.79
CA LYS A 322 -10.22 19.62 2.09
C LYS A 322 -11.04 20.26 3.23
N ASP A 323 -12.29 20.63 2.93
CA ASP A 323 -13.22 21.08 3.96
C ASP A 323 -13.81 19.86 4.70
N PHE A 324 -13.30 19.60 5.90
CA PHE A 324 -13.76 18.51 6.76
C PHE A 324 -14.98 18.89 7.63
N THR A 325 -15.61 20.05 7.40
CA THR A 325 -16.81 20.46 8.14
C THR A 325 -17.91 19.39 8.16
N PRO A 326 -18.24 18.70 7.04
CA PRO A 326 -19.31 17.69 7.06
C PRO A 326 -19.03 16.51 8.01
N ILE A 327 -17.79 16.04 8.08
CA ILE A 327 -17.43 14.93 8.99
C ILE A 327 -17.34 15.40 10.45
N ILE A 328 -16.91 16.65 10.67
CA ILE A 328 -16.88 17.28 11.99
C ILE A 328 -18.30 17.42 12.57
N GLU A 329 -19.23 17.94 11.76
CA GLU A 329 -20.64 18.05 12.15
C GLU A 329 -21.26 16.68 12.43
N LYS A 330 -20.94 15.67 11.62
CA LYS A 330 -21.39 14.31 11.83
C LYS A 330 -20.86 13.70 13.13
N ALA A 331 -19.62 13.98 13.50
CA ALA A 331 -19.06 13.55 14.78
C ALA A 331 -19.78 14.16 15.99
N LEU A 332 -20.10 15.46 15.91
CA LEU A 332 -20.85 16.16 16.95
C LEU A 332 -22.30 15.67 17.04
N GLU A 333 -22.95 15.38 15.89
CA GLU A 333 -24.30 14.82 15.84
C GLU A 333 -24.36 13.43 16.52
N LEU A 334 -23.39 12.56 16.22
CA LEU A 334 -23.34 11.20 16.78
C LEU A 334 -22.94 11.16 18.26
N GLY A 335 -22.19 12.15 18.74
CA GLY A 335 -21.85 12.35 20.15
C GLY A 335 -20.83 11.39 20.74
N GLY A 336 -20.47 10.32 20.03
CA GLY A 336 -19.50 9.33 20.50
C GLY A 336 -20.03 8.38 21.59
N TYR A 337 -19.13 7.77 22.35
CA TYR A 337 -19.49 6.90 23.47
C TYR A 337 -19.81 7.70 24.74
N ASP A 338 -20.75 7.19 25.55
CA ASP A 338 -21.13 7.80 26.84
C ASP A 338 -20.09 7.55 27.95
N GLU A 339 -19.24 6.54 27.76
CA GLU A 339 -18.15 6.15 28.68
C GLU A 339 -16.93 5.69 27.88
N ASP A 340 -15.77 5.65 28.53
CA ASP A 340 -14.55 5.12 27.93
C ASP A 340 -14.72 3.64 27.57
N LYS A 341 -14.27 3.24 26.37
CA LYS A 341 -14.33 1.85 25.86
C LYS A 341 -12.93 1.30 25.66
N GLN A 342 -12.61 0.21 26.34
CA GLN A 342 -11.38 -0.52 26.10
C GLN A 342 -11.59 -1.55 25.00
N PHE A 343 -10.75 -1.46 23.96
CA PHE A 343 -10.64 -2.46 22.91
C PHE A 343 -9.32 -3.24 23.04
N THR A 344 -9.22 -4.34 22.33
CA THR A 344 -8.02 -5.18 22.29
C THR A 344 -7.62 -5.47 20.86
N GLY A 345 -6.34 -5.74 20.65
CA GLY A 345 -5.85 -6.33 19.42
C GLY A 345 -6.30 -7.79 19.27
N ILE A 346 -5.86 -8.41 18.19
CA ILE A 346 -6.28 -9.79 17.83
C ILE A 346 -5.86 -10.81 18.89
N ASN A 347 -4.75 -10.57 19.59
CA ASN A 347 -4.22 -11.46 20.61
C ASN A 347 -4.58 -11.06 22.05
N GLY A 348 -5.40 -10.02 22.21
CA GLY A 348 -5.89 -9.56 23.53
C GLY A 348 -5.07 -8.43 24.16
N GLY A 349 -4.02 -7.93 23.50
CA GLY A 349 -3.27 -6.77 23.96
C GLY A 349 -4.11 -5.49 23.94
N THR A 350 -3.87 -4.59 24.89
CA THR A 350 -4.62 -3.32 25.04
C THR A 350 -3.86 -2.10 24.53
N SER A 351 -2.64 -2.31 24.07
CA SER A 351 -1.79 -1.28 23.47
C SER A 351 -0.94 -1.87 22.34
N VAL A 352 -0.46 -1.02 21.46
CA VAL A 352 0.47 -1.33 20.38
C VAL A 352 1.58 -0.28 20.34
N THR A 353 2.75 -0.63 19.81
CA THR A 353 3.86 0.33 19.68
C THR A 353 4.26 0.43 18.21
N THR A 354 4.40 1.67 17.71
CA THR A 354 4.87 2.00 16.36
C THR A 354 5.98 3.04 16.40
N GLY A 355 6.52 3.45 15.25
CA GLY A 355 7.47 4.55 15.14
C GLY A 355 8.94 4.11 15.11
N PHE A 356 9.22 2.82 14.86
CA PHE A 356 10.58 2.31 14.62
C PHE A 356 11.01 2.52 13.17
N GLY A 357 10.87 3.75 12.64
CA GLY A 357 11.40 4.10 11.32
C GLY A 357 12.93 3.96 11.27
N HIS A 358 13.49 3.95 10.05
CA HIS A 358 14.94 3.76 9.86
C HIS A 358 15.79 4.72 10.67
N GLY A 359 15.43 6.02 10.77
CA GLY A 359 16.17 7.00 11.56
C GLY A 359 16.25 6.62 13.05
N THR A 360 15.19 6.09 13.62
CA THR A 360 15.18 5.58 15.01
C THR A 360 16.05 4.33 15.16
N ILE A 361 15.90 3.32 14.27
CA ILE A 361 16.68 2.08 14.36
C ILE A 361 18.16 2.36 14.17
N LEU A 362 18.54 3.20 13.20
CA LEU A 362 19.93 3.57 12.97
C LEU A 362 20.52 4.40 14.11
N SER A 363 19.71 5.16 14.84
CA SER A 363 20.20 5.88 16.04
C SER A 363 20.63 4.98 17.18
N VAL A 364 20.20 3.72 17.17
CA VAL A 364 20.58 2.69 18.15
C VAL A 364 21.38 1.54 17.52
N ALA A 365 21.92 1.75 16.30
CA ALA A 365 22.63 0.73 15.54
C ALA A 365 23.80 0.11 16.35
N ASP A 366 24.57 0.91 17.10
CA ASP A 366 25.68 0.41 17.94
C ASP A 366 25.17 -0.64 18.95
N LYS A 367 24.02 -0.42 19.58
CA LYS A 367 23.44 -1.38 20.53
C LYS A 367 23.00 -2.66 19.82
N VAL A 368 22.43 -2.55 18.61
CA VAL A 368 22.04 -3.70 17.80
C VAL A 368 23.28 -4.51 17.40
N ILE A 369 24.32 -3.84 16.93
CA ILE A 369 25.59 -4.46 16.53
C ILE A 369 26.25 -5.17 17.72
N ASP A 370 26.30 -4.53 18.88
CA ASP A 370 26.87 -5.10 20.10
C ASP A 370 26.07 -6.35 20.53
N ALA A 371 24.74 -6.30 20.50
CA ALA A 371 23.89 -7.43 20.85
C ALA A 371 24.02 -8.62 19.86
N VAL A 372 24.25 -8.35 18.59
CA VAL A 372 24.57 -9.41 17.61
C VAL A 372 25.96 -9.99 17.86
N LYS A 373 26.97 -9.16 18.10
CA LYS A 373 28.36 -9.59 18.39
C LYS A 373 28.48 -10.38 19.70
N SER A 374 27.67 -10.03 20.72
CA SER A 374 27.61 -10.79 21.99
C SER A 374 26.84 -12.11 21.86
N GLY A 375 26.04 -12.28 20.79
CA GLY A 375 25.18 -13.45 20.59
C GLY A 375 23.83 -13.34 21.31
N ASP A 376 23.48 -12.18 21.87
CA ASP A 376 22.17 -11.91 22.46
C ASP A 376 21.08 -11.84 21.39
N ILE A 377 21.40 -11.33 20.19
CA ILE A 377 20.56 -11.38 19.00
C ILE A 377 21.19 -12.30 17.97
N LYS A 378 20.51 -13.38 17.62
CA LYS A 378 21.01 -14.34 16.64
C LYS A 378 20.36 -14.19 15.27
N HIS A 379 19.14 -13.67 15.20
CA HIS A 379 18.41 -13.56 13.93
C HIS A 379 17.41 -12.42 13.95
N PHE A 380 17.19 -11.84 12.77
CA PHE A 380 16.14 -10.87 12.49
C PHE A 380 15.12 -11.50 11.54
N PHE A 381 13.85 -11.30 11.80
CA PHE A 381 12.78 -11.65 10.88
C PHE A 381 12.05 -10.39 10.44
N LEU A 382 12.02 -10.10 9.16
CA LEU A 382 11.08 -9.14 8.60
C LEU A 382 9.77 -9.86 8.29
N VAL A 383 8.81 -9.78 9.21
CA VAL A 383 7.49 -10.38 9.08
C VAL A 383 6.48 -9.27 8.82
N GLY A 384 6.00 -9.13 7.59
CA GLY A 384 5.15 -7.98 7.28
C GLY A 384 4.56 -8.02 5.87
N GLY A 385 4.08 -6.86 5.46
CA GLY A 385 3.38 -6.66 4.21
C GLY A 385 1.86 -6.57 4.39
N CYS A 386 1.09 -6.79 3.32
CA CYS A 386 -0.36 -6.66 3.39
C CYS A 386 -1.01 -7.74 4.26
N ASP A 387 -2.17 -7.44 4.85
CA ASP A 387 -3.07 -8.46 5.41
C ASP A 387 -4.25 -8.71 4.45
N GLY A 388 -5.18 -9.60 4.82
CA GLY A 388 -6.33 -9.92 4.00
C GLY A 388 -7.29 -10.91 4.65
N ALA A 389 -8.45 -11.10 4.01
CA ALA A 389 -9.54 -11.93 4.54
C ALA A 389 -9.41 -13.43 4.23
N ARG A 390 -8.47 -13.84 3.36
CA ARG A 390 -8.29 -15.25 3.01
C ARG A 390 -7.86 -16.06 4.24
N ALA A 391 -8.39 -17.28 4.37
CA ALA A 391 -7.98 -18.22 5.39
C ALA A 391 -6.47 -18.58 5.27
N GLY A 392 -5.85 -18.98 6.39
CA GLY A 392 -4.43 -19.34 6.45
C GLY A 392 -3.49 -18.21 6.88
N ARG A 393 -3.97 -16.98 7.04
CA ARG A 393 -3.13 -15.85 7.48
C ARG A 393 -2.78 -15.88 8.98
N ASN A 394 -3.34 -16.79 9.77
CA ASN A 394 -2.85 -17.07 11.12
C ASN A 394 -1.41 -17.59 11.14
N TYR A 395 -0.92 -18.11 10.01
CA TYR A 395 0.49 -18.46 9.83
C TYR A 395 1.43 -17.39 10.38
N TYR A 396 1.19 -16.10 10.09
CA TYR A 396 2.08 -15.01 10.53
C TYR A 396 2.04 -14.80 12.05
N THR A 397 0.88 -14.95 12.67
CA THR A 397 0.75 -14.93 14.13
C THR A 397 1.49 -16.10 14.78
N ASP A 398 1.27 -17.30 14.24
CA ASP A 398 1.84 -18.54 14.77
C ASP A 398 3.35 -18.60 14.53
N PHE A 399 3.84 -18.08 13.40
CA PHE A 399 5.26 -17.92 13.11
C PHE A 399 5.93 -17.03 14.16
N VAL A 400 5.41 -15.83 14.39
CA VAL A 400 5.99 -14.87 15.35
C VAL A 400 5.98 -15.43 16.77
N LYS A 401 4.91 -16.12 17.18
CA LYS A 401 4.83 -16.77 18.52
C LYS A 401 5.84 -17.89 18.74
N GLN A 402 6.35 -18.49 17.66
CA GLN A 402 7.30 -19.60 17.72
C GLN A 402 8.75 -19.16 17.48
N THR A 403 8.98 -17.86 17.17
CA THR A 403 10.37 -17.38 17.03
C THR A 403 11.14 -17.50 18.36
N PRO A 404 12.41 -17.94 18.34
CA PRO A 404 13.25 -18.00 19.53
C PRO A 404 13.38 -16.66 20.26
N ASP A 405 13.64 -16.70 21.56
CA ASP A 405 13.74 -15.51 22.41
C ASP A 405 14.93 -14.61 22.09
N ASP A 406 15.92 -15.11 21.36
CA ASP A 406 17.10 -14.40 20.88
C ASP A 406 16.93 -13.81 19.47
N THR A 407 15.67 -13.54 19.07
CA THR A 407 15.35 -12.98 17.74
C THR A 407 14.56 -11.68 17.84
N ILE A 408 14.76 -10.79 16.86
CA ILE A 408 14.02 -9.54 16.67
C ILE A 408 13.05 -9.69 15.47
N ILE A 409 11.84 -9.18 15.65
CA ILE A 409 10.81 -9.11 14.61
C ILE A 409 10.69 -7.66 14.13
N LEU A 410 11.10 -7.41 12.90
CA LEU A 410 10.80 -6.17 12.19
C LEU A 410 9.47 -6.35 11.47
N THR A 411 8.59 -5.37 11.53
CA THR A 411 7.30 -5.43 10.83
C THR A 411 6.92 -4.09 10.22
N LEU A 412 6.06 -4.13 9.22
CA LEU A 412 5.43 -2.98 8.59
C LEU A 412 4.14 -3.39 7.88
N ALA A 413 3.34 -2.39 7.49
CA ALA A 413 2.07 -2.56 6.79
C ALA A 413 0.99 -3.29 7.62
N CYS A 414 -0.17 -3.61 7.01
CA CYS A 414 -1.31 -4.21 7.71
C CYS A 414 -1.02 -5.59 8.34
N GLY A 415 -0.03 -6.32 7.83
CA GLY A 415 0.38 -7.63 8.38
C GLY A 415 0.77 -7.58 9.85
N LYS A 416 1.26 -6.43 10.33
CA LYS A 416 1.60 -6.20 11.74
C LYS A 416 0.47 -6.53 12.70
N TYR A 417 -0.79 -6.25 12.34
CA TYR A 417 -1.95 -6.46 13.19
C TYR A 417 -2.19 -7.92 13.59
N ARG A 418 -1.51 -8.86 12.92
CA ARG A 418 -1.56 -10.28 13.30
C ARG A 418 -0.84 -10.57 14.61
N PHE A 419 0.07 -9.68 15.06
CA PHE A 419 0.91 -9.94 16.23
C PHE A 419 1.44 -8.70 16.96
N ASN A 420 1.17 -7.47 16.50
CA ASN A 420 1.74 -6.25 17.10
C ASN A 420 1.20 -5.92 18.50
N ASP A 421 0.16 -6.61 18.93
CA ASP A 421 -0.42 -6.55 20.28
C ASP A 421 0.12 -7.64 21.22
N LEU A 422 1.11 -8.44 20.77
CA LEU A 422 1.83 -9.40 21.60
C LEU A 422 2.94 -8.70 22.39
N ASP A 423 3.14 -9.12 23.63
CA ASP A 423 4.32 -8.79 24.41
C ASP A 423 5.32 -9.96 24.33
N LEU A 424 6.36 -9.78 23.52
CA LEU A 424 7.47 -10.73 23.39
C LEU A 424 8.69 -10.34 24.24
N GLY A 425 8.58 -9.27 25.04
CA GLY A 425 9.68 -8.76 25.88
C GLY A 425 10.73 -7.99 25.10
N THR A 426 11.95 -7.93 25.66
CA THR A 426 13.07 -7.11 25.15
C THR A 426 14.37 -7.91 25.13
N ILE A 427 15.29 -7.54 24.23
CA ILE A 427 16.68 -8.02 24.18
C ILE A 427 17.60 -6.80 24.29
N GLY A 428 18.47 -6.75 25.31
CA GLY A 428 19.38 -5.63 25.48
C GLY A 428 18.69 -4.26 25.63
N GLY A 429 17.42 -4.26 26.09
CA GLY A 429 16.58 -3.06 26.18
C GLY A 429 15.92 -2.65 24.88
N LEU A 430 16.03 -3.45 23.81
CA LEU A 430 15.33 -3.28 22.53
C LEU A 430 14.08 -4.16 22.53
N PRO A 431 12.88 -3.66 22.15
CA PRO A 431 11.71 -4.51 22.06
C PRO A 431 11.90 -5.54 20.94
N ARG A 432 11.38 -6.76 21.15
CA ARG A 432 11.47 -7.82 20.16
C ARG A 432 10.56 -7.62 18.96
N ILE A 433 9.51 -6.81 19.07
CA ILE A 433 8.68 -6.39 17.92
C ILE A 433 8.92 -4.90 17.66
N MET A 434 9.31 -4.56 16.44
CA MET A 434 9.55 -3.18 16.00
C MET A 434 8.70 -2.88 14.76
N ASP A 435 7.64 -2.09 14.93
CA ASP A 435 6.81 -1.60 13.83
C ASP A 435 7.48 -0.41 13.14
N MET A 436 7.94 -0.64 11.92
CA MET A 436 8.69 0.33 11.11
C MET A 436 7.80 1.32 10.37
N GLY A 437 6.47 1.09 10.30
CA GLY A 437 5.57 2.03 9.64
C GLY A 437 4.52 1.41 8.73
N GLN A 438 4.04 2.22 7.81
CA GLN A 438 3.11 1.82 6.74
C GLN A 438 3.82 0.94 5.70
N CYS A 439 3.07 0.36 4.76
CA CYS A 439 3.65 -0.20 3.54
C CYS A 439 4.40 0.88 2.72
N ASN A 440 4.00 2.13 2.84
CA ASN A 440 4.69 3.30 2.27
C ASN A 440 6.09 3.51 2.86
N ASP A 441 6.39 2.98 4.05
CA ASP A 441 7.68 3.10 4.74
C ASP A 441 8.64 1.93 4.45
N ALA A 442 8.34 1.09 3.43
CA ALA A 442 9.16 -0.07 3.07
C ALA A 442 10.62 0.31 2.71
N TYR A 443 10.85 1.53 2.20
CA TYR A 443 12.20 2.08 1.99
C TYR A 443 13.02 2.05 3.27
N GLY A 444 12.42 2.38 4.40
CA GLY A 444 13.09 2.37 5.70
C GLY A 444 13.63 0.98 6.08
N ALA A 445 12.89 -0.10 5.79
CA ALA A 445 13.36 -1.46 6.04
C ALA A 445 14.55 -1.85 5.15
N ILE A 446 14.51 -1.45 3.88
CA ILE A 446 15.63 -1.64 2.94
C ILE A 446 16.87 -0.89 3.43
N LYS A 447 16.72 0.36 3.86
CA LYS A 447 17.80 1.21 4.36
C LYS A 447 18.45 0.64 5.63
N VAL A 448 17.66 0.09 6.53
CA VAL A 448 18.17 -0.59 7.74
C VAL A 448 18.96 -1.84 7.36
N ALA A 449 18.46 -2.68 6.43
CA ALA A 449 19.16 -3.88 5.99
C ALA A 449 20.52 -3.54 5.33
N ILE A 450 20.56 -2.52 4.47
CA ILE A 450 21.80 -2.06 3.83
C ILE A 450 22.80 -1.55 4.89
N ALA A 451 22.37 -0.70 5.81
CA ALA A 451 23.23 -0.15 6.86
C ALA A 451 23.77 -1.24 7.81
N LEU A 452 22.98 -2.26 8.12
CA LEU A 452 23.45 -3.41 8.90
C LEU A 452 24.49 -4.22 8.10
N ALA A 453 24.28 -4.46 6.81
CA ALA A 453 25.25 -5.16 5.96
C ALA A 453 26.60 -4.41 5.90
N GLU A 454 26.57 -3.09 5.73
CA GLU A 454 27.77 -2.24 5.79
C GLU A 454 28.47 -2.34 7.16
N ALA A 455 27.72 -2.30 8.26
CA ALA A 455 28.28 -2.35 9.62
C ALA A 455 28.89 -3.72 9.98
N PHE A 456 28.40 -4.80 9.36
CA PHE A 456 28.94 -6.14 9.50
C PHE A 456 29.94 -6.53 8.42
N GLU A 457 30.24 -5.62 7.48
CA GLU A 457 31.15 -5.83 6.35
C GLU A 457 30.77 -7.07 5.52
N CYS A 458 29.47 -7.25 5.24
CA CYS A 458 28.92 -8.39 4.49
C CYS A 458 27.88 -7.94 3.47
N GLU A 459 27.48 -8.85 2.57
CA GLU A 459 26.35 -8.63 1.67
C GLU A 459 25.01 -8.74 2.43
N VAL A 460 23.95 -8.06 1.93
CA VAL A 460 22.63 -8.10 2.58
C VAL A 460 22.09 -9.53 2.71
N ASN A 461 22.38 -10.41 1.74
CA ASN A 461 21.96 -11.83 1.77
C ASN A 461 22.76 -12.68 2.78
N GLU A 462 23.84 -12.17 3.34
CA GLU A 462 24.66 -12.83 4.37
C GLU A 462 24.26 -12.40 5.79
N LEU A 463 23.42 -11.37 5.91
CA LEU A 463 22.86 -10.98 7.20
C LEU A 463 22.03 -12.12 7.81
N PRO A 464 22.01 -12.25 9.13
CA PRO A 464 21.06 -13.12 9.82
C PRO A 464 19.62 -12.53 9.77
N LEU A 465 19.14 -12.27 8.56
CA LEU A 465 17.85 -11.66 8.27
C LEU A 465 17.04 -12.51 7.29
N SER A 466 15.83 -12.87 7.66
CA SER A 466 14.90 -13.59 6.79
C SER A 466 13.62 -12.81 6.56
N MET A 467 13.12 -12.86 5.34
CA MET A 467 11.91 -12.14 4.92
C MET A 467 10.73 -13.09 4.78
N ILE A 468 9.72 -12.89 5.61
CA ILE A 468 8.46 -13.65 5.65
C ILE A 468 7.34 -12.69 5.25
N LEU A 469 7.10 -12.58 3.95
CA LEU A 469 6.29 -11.52 3.38
C LEU A 469 4.86 -11.98 3.08
N SER A 470 3.93 -11.10 3.38
CA SER A 470 2.51 -11.24 3.05
C SER A 470 2.12 -10.22 2.00
N TRP A 471 1.43 -10.66 0.94
CA TRP A 471 0.97 -9.76 -0.09
C TRP A 471 -0.55 -9.77 -0.25
N TYR A 472 -1.09 -8.69 -0.78
CA TYR A 472 -2.50 -8.59 -1.12
C TYR A 472 -2.73 -7.76 -2.38
N GLU A 473 -2.12 -6.58 -2.51
CA GLU A 473 -2.37 -5.65 -3.59
C GLU A 473 -1.07 -5.12 -4.25
N GLN A 474 -1.20 -4.20 -5.15
CA GLN A 474 -0.17 -3.81 -6.12
C GLN A 474 1.06 -3.14 -5.51
N LYS A 475 0.93 -2.48 -4.35
CA LYS A 475 2.13 -1.94 -3.65
C LYS A 475 3.08 -3.06 -3.23
N ALA A 476 2.56 -4.23 -2.86
CA ALA A 476 3.41 -5.38 -2.58
C ALA A 476 4.15 -5.88 -3.84
N VAL A 477 3.57 -5.72 -5.03
CA VAL A 477 4.23 -6.10 -6.29
C VAL A 477 5.43 -5.20 -6.56
N CYS A 478 5.27 -3.87 -6.50
CA CYS A 478 6.40 -2.96 -6.77
C CYS A 478 7.50 -3.07 -5.70
N ILE A 479 7.15 -3.31 -4.41
CA ILE A 479 8.14 -3.59 -3.36
C ILE A 479 8.92 -4.88 -3.67
N LEU A 480 8.23 -5.96 -4.05
CA LEU A 480 8.90 -7.21 -4.41
C LEU A 480 9.89 -6.98 -5.57
N LEU A 481 9.48 -6.29 -6.63
CA LEU A 481 10.37 -5.97 -7.75
C LEU A 481 11.58 -5.14 -7.32
N THR A 482 11.42 -4.24 -6.35
CA THR A 482 12.56 -3.51 -5.75
C THR A 482 13.51 -4.44 -5.00
N LEU A 483 13.00 -5.37 -4.20
CA LEU A 483 13.85 -6.38 -3.53
C LEU A 483 14.63 -7.23 -4.54
N LEU A 484 13.97 -7.63 -5.64
CA LEU A 484 14.64 -8.39 -6.71
C LEU A 484 15.71 -7.55 -7.42
N HIS A 485 15.43 -6.26 -7.69
CA HIS A 485 16.43 -5.35 -8.26
C HIS A 485 17.68 -5.23 -7.37
N LEU A 486 17.49 -5.19 -6.05
CA LEU A 486 18.58 -5.16 -5.06
C LEU A 486 19.28 -6.52 -4.88
N GLY A 487 18.86 -7.55 -5.60
CA GLY A 487 19.42 -8.89 -5.51
C GLY A 487 19.07 -9.63 -4.21
N ILE A 488 18.03 -9.22 -3.50
CA ILE A 488 17.58 -9.87 -2.27
C ILE A 488 17.01 -11.25 -2.59
N LYS A 489 17.42 -12.26 -1.82
CA LYS A 489 17.06 -13.67 -2.00
C LYS A 489 16.38 -14.25 -0.78
N ASN A 490 15.97 -15.52 -0.89
CA ASN A 490 15.41 -16.31 0.21
C ASN A 490 14.12 -15.74 0.79
N ILE A 491 13.28 -15.11 -0.04
CA ILE A 491 12.00 -14.52 0.37
C ILE A 491 10.95 -15.63 0.47
N ARG A 492 10.28 -15.73 1.62
CA ARG A 492 9.07 -16.54 1.78
C ARG A 492 7.85 -15.66 1.57
N LEU A 493 7.02 -16.03 0.60
CA LEU A 493 5.87 -15.24 0.15
C LEU A 493 4.56 -15.98 0.38
N GLY A 494 3.58 -15.32 0.96
CA GLY A 494 2.27 -15.90 1.21
C GLY A 494 1.11 -14.91 1.24
N PRO A 495 -0.10 -15.42 1.49
CA PRO A 495 -0.45 -16.83 1.69
C PRO A 495 -0.50 -17.65 0.39
N THR A 496 -0.57 -16.99 -0.76
CA THR A 496 -0.54 -17.59 -2.10
C THR A 496 0.49 -16.89 -2.98
N LEU A 497 0.93 -17.55 -4.05
CA LEU A 497 1.67 -16.86 -5.10
C LEU A 497 0.70 -16.06 -5.99
N PRO A 498 1.15 -14.99 -6.65
CA PRO A 498 0.30 -14.17 -7.51
C PRO A 498 -0.25 -14.97 -8.71
N ALA A 499 -1.56 -14.88 -8.95
CA ALA A 499 -2.25 -15.60 -10.04
C ALA A 499 -1.80 -15.15 -11.44
N PHE A 500 -1.22 -13.98 -11.55
CA PHE A 500 -0.72 -13.41 -12.81
C PHE A 500 0.72 -13.84 -13.16
N ILE A 501 1.38 -14.61 -12.32
CA ILE A 501 2.74 -15.11 -12.59
C ILE A 501 2.62 -16.43 -13.34
N SER A 502 3.18 -16.50 -14.56
CA SER A 502 3.26 -17.73 -15.34
C SER A 502 4.26 -18.73 -14.75
N THR A 503 4.17 -19.98 -15.17
CA THR A 503 5.08 -21.04 -14.71
C THR A 503 6.54 -20.73 -15.04
N ASN A 504 6.81 -20.17 -16.23
CA ASN A 504 8.18 -19.84 -16.66
C ASN A 504 8.73 -18.64 -15.87
N VAL A 505 7.93 -17.58 -15.68
CA VAL A 505 8.33 -16.43 -14.85
C VAL A 505 8.55 -16.85 -13.40
N LEU A 506 7.70 -17.72 -12.85
CA LEU A 506 7.91 -18.29 -11.51
C LEU A 506 9.20 -19.09 -11.42
N GLY A 507 9.48 -19.94 -12.43
CA GLY A 507 10.73 -20.69 -12.52
C GLY A 507 11.95 -19.77 -12.46
N TYR A 508 11.94 -18.68 -13.23
CA TYR A 508 12.98 -17.65 -13.20
C TYR A 508 13.17 -17.04 -11.80
N LEU A 509 12.06 -16.70 -11.11
CA LEU A 509 12.11 -16.12 -9.76
C LEU A 509 12.67 -17.11 -8.73
N VAL A 510 12.30 -18.38 -8.82
CA VAL A 510 12.79 -19.43 -7.92
C VAL A 510 14.29 -19.68 -8.16
N GLU A 511 14.71 -19.84 -9.41
CA GLU A 511 16.10 -20.15 -9.76
C GLU A 511 17.08 -19.00 -9.41
N ASN A 512 16.69 -17.75 -9.63
CA ASN A 512 17.59 -16.61 -9.46
C ASN A 512 17.53 -15.99 -8.05
N TYR A 513 16.36 -16.05 -7.38
CA TYR A 513 16.11 -15.35 -6.11
C TYR A 513 15.69 -16.27 -4.97
N ASN A 514 15.52 -17.57 -5.22
CA ASN A 514 15.06 -18.54 -4.22
C ASN A 514 13.77 -18.11 -3.52
N ILE A 515 12.81 -17.58 -4.28
CA ILE A 515 11.49 -17.25 -3.75
C ILE A 515 10.74 -18.55 -3.47
N ALA A 516 10.22 -18.68 -2.26
CA ALA A 516 9.45 -19.84 -1.84
C ALA A 516 8.09 -19.42 -1.27
N LYS A 517 7.09 -20.28 -1.44
CA LYS A 517 5.81 -20.13 -0.74
C LYS A 517 5.99 -20.50 0.73
N ILE A 518 5.28 -19.80 1.65
CA ILE A 518 5.18 -20.22 3.04
C ILE A 518 4.60 -21.64 3.16
N THR A 519 5.08 -22.40 4.15
CA THR A 519 4.60 -23.77 4.47
C THR A 519 3.89 -23.79 5.82
N THR A 520 4.49 -24.39 6.84
CA THR A 520 4.05 -24.23 8.22
C THR A 520 5.08 -23.41 9.01
N PRO A 521 4.68 -22.71 10.08
CA PRO A 521 5.62 -21.95 10.89
C PRO A 521 6.80 -22.77 11.39
N GLU A 522 6.56 -23.99 11.86
CA GLU A 522 7.55 -24.90 12.38
C GLU A 522 8.57 -25.33 11.28
N GLU A 523 8.05 -25.66 10.10
CA GLU A 523 8.88 -26.10 8.98
C GLU A 523 9.72 -24.94 8.42
N ASP A 524 9.11 -23.77 8.29
CA ASP A 524 9.81 -22.57 7.81
C ASP A 524 10.87 -22.10 8.80
N LEU A 525 10.58 -22.07 10.12
CA LEU A 525 11.57 -21.75 11.15
C LEU A 525 12.73 -22.75 11.16
N LYS A 526 12.43 -24.06 11.06
CA LYS A 526 13.47 -25.10 10.97
C LYS A 526 14.34 -24.95 9.73
N ASN A 527 13.75 -24.61 8.59
CA ASN A 527 14.50 -24.43 7.33
C ASN A 527 15.38 -23.16 7.34
N ILE A 528 15.02 -22.16 8.14
CA ILE A 528 15.74 -20.89 8.25
C ILE A 528 16.84 -20.97 9.30
N LEU A 529 16.54 -21.54 10.47
CA LEU A 529 17.45 -21.52 11.61
C LEU A 529 18.33 -22.78 11.74
N GLY A 530 18.01 -23.88 11.03
CA GLY A 530 18.71 -25.15 11.05
C GLY A 530 18.09 -26.16 11.98
#